data_af5e3b73b34aefcc5c5cf478689f3f9a
#
_entry.id   af5e3b73b34aefcc5c5cf478689f3f9a
#
_cell.length_a   1.000
_cell.length_b   1.000
_cell.length_c   1.000
_cell.angle_alpha   90.00
_cell.angle_beta   90.00
_cell.angle_gamma   90.00
#
_symmetry.space_group_name_H-M   'P 1'
#
loop_
_entity.id
_entity.type
_entity.pdbx_description
1 polymer ?
#
loop_
_entity_poly.entity_id
_entity_poly.type
_entity_poly.pdbx_seq_one_letter_code
_entity_poly.pdbx_strand_id
1 'polypeptide(L)'
;MYRCLQLARLGEYYVAPNPMVGAVLVGHVVGDEQGEDIILGEGWHEQYGGPHAEPNCIRNAESAHPEGIDYKSCTLYVSLEPCSHYGKTPPCAELIIRKGIGHVVIGMLDPNPQVAGRGVKMMQEAGVE
;
A
#
# COMPACT_ATOMS: atom_id res chain seq x y z
N MET A 1 -5.56 1.66 -10.21
CA MET A 1 -4.22 1.17 -10.58
C MET A 1 -3.44 2.14 -11.48
N TYR A 2 -4.08 2.76 -12.46
CA TYR A 2 -3.41 3.74 -13.31
C TYR A 2 -2.77 4.88 -12.49
N ARG A 3 -3.51 5.39 -11.48
CA ARG A 3 -2.97 6.42 -10.58
C ARG A 3 -1.75 5.93 -9.82
N CYS A 4 -1.71 4.65 -9.43
CA CYS A 4 -0.53 4.07 -8.77
C CYS A 4 0.71 4.15 -9.65
N LEU A 5 0.54 3.89 -10.95
CA LEU A 5 1.65 3.96 -11.90
C LEU A 5 2.12 5.41 -12.09
N GLN A 6 1.20 6.36 -12.11
CA GLN A 6 1.56 7.78 -12.17
C GLN A 6 2.38 8.19 -10.94
N LEU A 7 1.93 7.78 -9.73
CA LEU A 7 2.62 8.07 -8.48
C LEU A 7 4.01 7.41 -8.45
N ALA A 8 4.10 6.16 -8.92
CA ALA A 8 5.36 5.42 -8.97
C ALA A 8 6.43 6.19 -9.74
N ARG A 9 6.06 6.84 -10.84
CA ARG A 9 7.00 7.59 -11.67
C ARG A 9 7.58 8.82 -10.98
N LEU A 10 6.93 9.33 -9.95
CA LEU A 10 7.46 10.47 -9.18
C LEU A 10 8.75 10.11 -8.45
N GLY A 11 8.99 8.81 -8.19
CA GLY A 11 10.24 8.33 -7.60
C GLY A 11 11.36 8.08 -8.61
N GLU A 12 11.10 8.24 -9.91
CA GLU A 12 12.12 8.07 -10.94
C GLU A 12 13.34 8.94 -10.62
N TYR A 13 14.55 8.37 -10.77
CA TYR A 13 15.83 8.99 -10.44
C TYR A 13 16.19 9.02 -8.94
N TYR A 14 15.27 8.70 -8.02
CA TYR A 14 15.52 8.84 -6.59
C TYR A 14 15.56 7.51 -5.84
N VAL A 15 15.01 6.45 -6.41
CA VAL A 15 14.83 5.19 -5.68
C VAL A 15 15.75 4.05 -6.12
N ALA A 16 16.50 4.23 -7.21
CA ALA A 16 17.40 3.16 -7.69
C ALA A 16 18.35 2.70 -6.57
N PRO A 17 18.64 1.40 -6.43
CA PRO A 17 18.22 0.30 -7.29
C PRO A 17 16.83 -0.28 -6.97
N ASN A 18 16.07 0.34 -6.06
CA ASN A 18 14.74 -0.14 -5.73
C ASN A 18 13.75 0.12 -6.88
N PRO A 19 12.71 -0.71 -7.01
CA PRO A 19 11.66 -0.44 -8.01
C PRO A 19 10.84 0.78 -7.65
N MET A 20 10.28 1.43 -8.67
CA MET A 20 9.32 2.51 -8.50
C MET A 20 7.96 1.92 -8.13
N VAL A 21 7.37 2.37 -7.03
CA VAL A 21 6.09 1.86 -6.54
C VAL A 21 5.18 3.00 -6.14
N GLY A 22 3.91 2.89 -6.49
CA GLY A 22 2.85 3.81 -6.07
C GLY A 22 1.71 3.07 -5.39
N ALA A 23 1.01 3.75 -4.49
CA ALA A 23 -0.10 3.18 -3.74
C ALA A 23 -1.22 4.21 -3.56
N VAL A 24 -2.46 3.73 -3.61
CA VAL A 24 -3.67 4.54 -3.41
C VAL A 24 -4.61 3.78 -2.48
N LEU A 25 -5.08 4.44 -1.42
CA LEU A 25 -6.04 3.88 -0.48
C LEU A 25 -7.41 4.48 -0.77
N VAL A 26 -8.40 3.62 -1.00
CA VAL A 26 -9.77 4.01 -1.35
C VAL A 26 -10.73 3.39 -0.35
N GLY A 27 -11.72 4.15 0.10
CA GLY A 27 -12.73 3.62 1.03
C GLY A 27 -13.46 4.73 1.75
N HIS A 28 -13.72 4.51 3.04
CA HIS A 28 -14.55 5.40 3.87
C HIS A 28 -13.83 5.78 5.16
N VAL A 29 -14.17 6.97 5.67
CA VAL A 29 -13.81 7.37 7.03
C VAL A 29 -14.80 6.78 8.01
N VAL A 30 -14.40 6.71 9.28
CA VAL A 30 -15.30 6.28 10.37
C VAL A 30 -16.47 7.24 10.45
N GLY A 31 -17.68 6.68 10.47
CA GLY A 31 -18.92 7.45 10.53
C GLY A 31 -19.55 7.75 9.18
N ASP A 32 -18.88 7.42 8.08
CA ASP A 32 -19.40 7.66 6.72
C ASP A 32 -19.39 6.38 5.88
N GLU A 33 -19.78 5.27 6.50
CA GLU A 33 -19.72 3.95 5.88
C GLU A 33 -20.71 3.76 4.73
N GLN A 34 -21.72 4.63 4.64
CA GLN A 34 -22.72 4.58 3.58
C GLN A 34 -22.45 5.57 2.45
N GLY A 35 -21.37 6.36 2.56
CA GLY A 35 -20.94 7.26 1.51
C GLY A 35 -20.29 6.50 0.35
N GLU A 36 -20.02 7.23 -0.73
CA GLU A 36 -19.27 6.69 -1.85
C GLU A 36 -17.79 6.49 -1.46
N ASP A 37 -17.14 5.52 -2.11
CA ASP A 37 -15.71 5.35 -1.95
C ASP A 37 -14.96 6.58 -2.45
N ILE A 38 -14.03 7.05 -1.63
CA ILE A 38 -13.18 8.20 -1.97
C ILE A 38 -11.72 7.80 -1.85
N ILE A 39 -10.87 8.55 -2.52
CA ILE A 39 -9.42 8.40 -2.33
C ILE A 39 -9.06 9.01 -0.99
N LEU A 40 -8.66 8.16 -0.04
CA LEU A 40 -8.29 8.59 1.30
C LEU A 40 -6.84 9.04 1.39
N GLY A 41 -5.97 8.44 0.61
CA GLY A 41 -4.55 8.80 0.59
C GLY A 41 -3.82 8.21 -0.60
N GLU A 42 -2.70 8.84 -0.93
CA GLU A 42 -1.82 8.41 -2.01
C GLU A 42 -0.38 8.47 -1.52
N GLY A 43 0.48 7.59 -2.06
CA GLY A 43 1.89 7.59 -1.72
C GLY A 43 2.73 6.90 -2.78
N TRP A 44 4.03 7.16 -2.73
CA TRP A 44 4.99 6.49 -3.60
C TRP A 44 6.31 6.33 -2.85
N HIS A 45 7.17 5.44 -3.36
CA HIS A 45 8.53 5.31 -2.84
C HIS A 45 9.32 6.52 -3.34
N GLU A 46 9.65 7.42 -2.42
CA GLU A 46 10.17 8.76 -2.78
C GLU A 46 11.67 8.77 -3.00
N GLN A 47 12.41 7.98 -2.22
CA GLN A 47 13.87 7.93 -2.36
C GLN A 47 14.43 6.64 -1.76
N TYR A 48 15.59 6.22 -2.26
CA TYR A 48 16.31 5.05 -1.74
C TYR A 48 16.58 5.21 -0.24
N GLY A 49 16.31 4.15 0.52
CA GLY A 49 16.48 4.15 1.97
C GLY A 49 15.32 4.75 2.75
N GLY A 50 14.38 5.42 2.08
CA GLY A 50 13.20 5.98 2.70
C GLY A 50 12.03 4.99 2.77
N PRO A 51 10.88 5.42 3.32
CA PRO A 51 9.70 4.56 3.40
C PRO A 51 9.19 4.15 2.02
N HIS A 52 8.60 2.97 1.94
CA HIS A 52 7.95 2.48 0.72
C HIS A 52 6.64 3.22 0.46
N ALA A 53 5.99 2.90 -0.67
CA ALA A 53 4.75 3.56 -1.08
C ALA A 53 3.61 3.33 -0.09
N GLU A 54 3.47 2.12 0.44
CA GLU A 54 2.37 1.75 1.32
C GLU A 54 2.37 2.54 2.63
N PRO A 55 3.48 2.61 3.41
CA PRO A 55 3.49 3.44 4.62
C PRO A 55 3.30 4.92 4.30
N ASN A 56 3.84 5.43 3.20
CA ASN A 56 3.63 6.81 2.79
C ASN A 56 2.16 7.08 2.49
N CYS A 57 1.49 6.17 1.78
CA CYS A 57 0.07 6.26 1.46
C CYS A 57 -0.79 6.28 2.73
N ILE A 58 -0.55 5.36 3.65
CA ILE A 58 -1.32 5.25 4.90
C ILE A 58 -1.09 6.48 5.76
N ARG A 59 0.15 6.95 5.90
CA ARG A 59 0.46 8.15 6.66
C ARG A 59 -0.27 9.38 6.09
N ASN A 60 -0.28 9.53 4.77
CA ASN A 60 -0.96 10.64 4.13
C ASN A 60 -2.48 10.55 4.33
N ALA A 61 -3.05 9.34 4.27
CA ALA A 61 -4.46 9.12 4.52
C ALA A 61 -4.84 9.48 5.96
N GLU A 62 -4.05 9.05 6.93
CA GLU A 62 -4.31 9.34 8.35
C GLU A 62 -4.17 10.83 8.65
N SER A 63 -3.23 11.50 8.04
CA SER A 63 -3.06 12.95 8.20
C SER A 63 -4.24 13.74 7.62
N ALA A 64 -4.80 13.29 6.51
CA ALA A 64 -5.92 13.96 5.85
C ALA A 64 -7.27 13.66 6.53
N HIS A 65 -7.35 12.57 7.27
CA HIS A 65 -8.62 12.11 7.88
C HIS A 65 -8.44 11.82 9.37
N PRO A 66 -8.30 12.88 10.21
CA PRO A 66 -8.09 12.69 11.66
C PRO A 66 -9.29 12.07 12.36
N GLU A 67 -10.48 12.07 11.76
CA GLU A 67 -11.66 11.39 12.28
C GLU A 67 -11.51 9.86 12.29
N GLY A 68 -10.52 9.33 11.59
CA GLY A 68 -10.24 7.91 11.52
C GLY A 68 -10.72 7.28 10.22
N ILE A 69 -10.10 6.15 9.88
CA ILE A 69 -10.35 5.43 8.63
C ILE A 69 -10.94 4.05 8.96
N ASP A 70 -12.02 3.67 8.28
CA ASP A 70 -12.56 2.31 8.38
C ASP A 70 -11.76 1.38 7.46
N TYR A 71 -10.62 0.93 7.93
CA TYR A 71 -9.68 0.14 7.13
C TYR A 71 -10.27 -1.15 6.59
N LYS A 72 -11.21 -1.78 7.33
CA LYS A 72 -11.80 -3.04 6.89
C LYS A 72 -12.57 -2.90 5.59
N SER A 73 -13.18 -1.73 5.36
CA SER A 73 -13.92 -1.45 4.12
C SER A 73 -13.02 -0.93 3.01
N CYS A 74 -11.75 -0.62 3.31
CA CYS A 74 -10.85 -0.02 2.35
C CYS A 74 -10.23 -1.02 1.39
N THR A 75 -9.89 -0.52 0.20
CA THR A 75 -9.08 -1.22 -0.79
C THR A 75 -7.78 -0.44 -0.99
N LEU A 76 -6.67 -1.11 -0.81
CA LEU A 76 -5.36 -0.55 -1.14
C LEU A 76 -4.95 -1.02 -2.53
N TYR A 77 -4.74 -0.08 -3.42
CA TYR A 77 -4.18 -0.34 -4.75
C TYR A 77 -2.69 -0.08 -4.67
N VAL A 78 -1.88 -1.03 -5.12
CA VAL A 78 -0.43 -0.90 -5.14
C VAL A 78 0.12 -1.49 -6.44
N SER A 79 1.07 -0.81 -7.05
CA SER A 79 1.59 -1.21 -8.37
C SER A 79 2.49 -2.44 -8.31
N LEU A 80 3.07 -2.73 -7.16
CA LEU A 80 3.95 -3.89 -6.96
C LEU A 80 3.56 -4.62 -5.67
N GLU A 81 3.72 -5.94 -5.64
CA GLU A 81 3.43 -6.77 -4.48
C GLU A 81 4.12 -6.21 -3.22
N PRO A 82 3.37 -6.02 -2.11
CA PRO A 82 3.97 -5.58 -0.85
C PRO A 82 5.04 -6.55 -0.35
N CYS A 83 6.15 -6.01 0.15
CA CYS A 83 7.25 -6.83 0.62
C CYS A 83 6.86 -7.69 1.81
N SER A 84 7.49 -8.87 1.93
CA SER A 84 7.19 -9.85 2.97
C SER A 84 8.39 -10.19 3.85
N HIS A 85 9.55 -9.63 3.57
CA HIS A 85 10.76 -9.91 4.35
C HIS A 85 11.07 -8.78 5.32
N TYR A 86 11.65 -9.13 6.47
CA TYR A 86 12.11 -8.16 7.45
C TYR A 86 13.46 -7.59 7.02
N GLY A 87 13.56 -6.26 7.04
CA GLY A 87 14.81 -5.54 6.90
C GLY A 87 15.01 -4.65 8.13
N LYS A 88 15.31 -3.38 7.92
CA LYS A 88 15.41 -2.39 9.01
C LYS A 88 14.04 -2.11 9.63
N THR A 89 12.98 -2.29 8.87
CA THR A 89 11.60 -2.09 9.29
C THR A 89 10.78 -3.35 8.99
N PRO A 90 9.63 -3.54 9.66
CA PRO A 90 8.72 -4.64 9.30
C PRO A 90 8.26 -4.53 7.85
N PRO A 91 7.93 -5.65 7.21
CA PRO A 91 7.50 -5.65 5.81
C PRO A 91 6.16 -4.95 5.62
N CYS A 92 5.94 -4.40 4.42
CA CYS A 92 4.71 -3.69 4.09
C CYS A 92 3.48 -4.59 4.17
N ALA A 93 3.60 -5.88 3.84
CA ALA A 93 2.51 -6.84 4.00
C ALA A 93 2.06 -6.92 5.46
N GLU A 94 2.99 -6.92 6.42
CA GLU A 94 2.64 -6.90 7.85
C GLU A 94 1.93 -5.61 8.25
N LEU A 95 2.36 -4.47 7.72
CA LEU A 95 1.70 -3.19 7.97
C LEU A 95 0.24 -3.22 7.52
N ILE A 96 -0.02 -3.75 6.33
CA ILE A 96 -1.37 -3.88 5.77
C ILE A 96 -2.24 -4.75 6.68
N ILE A 97 -1.70 -5.88 7.13
CA ILE A 97 -2.39 -6.81 8.04
C ILE A 97 -2.69 -6.12 9.38
N ARG A 98 -1.68 -5.45 9.94
CA ARG A 98 -1.80 -4.80 11.25
C ARG A 98 -2.82 -3.67 11.24
N LYS A 99 -2.94 -2.92 10.13
CA LYS A 99 -3.93 -1.87 9.99
C LYS A 99 -5.34 -2.42 9.76
N GLY A 100 -5.48 -3.67 9.37
CA GLY A 100 -6.79 -4.29 9.13
C GLY A 100 -7.41 -3.92 7.79
N ILE A 101 -6.61 -3.57 6.79
CA ILE A 101 -7.11 -3.26 5.45
C ILE A 101 -7.76 -4.51 4.87
N GLY A 102 -9.02 -4.39 4.41
CA GLY A 102 -9.81 -5.54 3.99
C GLY A 102 -9.46 -6.08 2.62
N HIS A 103 -9.05 -5.23 1.70
CA HIS A 103 -8.83 -5.61 0.30
C HIS A 103 -7.55 -4.98 -0.23
N VAL A 104 -6.80 -5.73 -1.05
CA VAL A 104 -5.59 -5.24 -1.72
C VAL A 104 -5.64 -5.65 -3.19
N VAL A 105 -5.39 -4.70 -4.07
CA VAL A 105 -5.27 -4.93 -5.51
C VAL A 105 -3.82 -4.65 -5.91
N ILE A 106 -3.16 -5.65 -6.44
CA ILE A 106 -1.74 -5.61 -6.78
C ILE A 106 -1.57 -5.59 -8.29
N GLY A 107 -0.79 -4.65 -8.80
CA GLY A 107 -0.55 -4.52 -10.23
C GLY A 107 0.36 -5.60 -10.78
N MET A 108 1.40 -5.98 -10.03
CA MET A 108 2.38 -6.97 -10.48
C MET A 108 3.00 -7.66 -9.27
N LEU A 109 3.20 -8.98 -9.37
CA LEU A 109 3.95 -9.72 -8.36
C LEU A 109 5.44 -9.34 -8.45
N ASP A 110 6.17 -9.58 -7.36
CA ASP A 110 7.61 -9.33 -7.35
C ASP A 110 8.27 -10.14 -8.47
N PRO A 111 9.12 -9.53 -9.32
CA PRO A 111 9.75 -10.25 -10.42
C PRO A 111 10.75 -11.32 -9.99
N ASN A 112 11.25 -11.29 -8.74
CA ASN A 112 12.12 -12.34 -8.23
C ASN A 112 11.29 -13.59 -7.93
N PRO A 113 11.52 -14.73 -8.64
CA PRO A 113 10.70 -15.93 -8.45
C PRO A 113 10.81 -16.53 -7.05
N GLN A 114 11.85 -16.19 -6.28
CA GLN A 114 11.98 -16.67 -4.90
C GLN A 114 11.11 -15.88 -3.92
N VAL A 115 10.66 -14.69 -4.29
CA VAL A 115 9.82 -13.83 -3.44
C VAL A 115 8.40 -13.68 -3.97
N ALA A 116 8.19 -13.89 -5.27
CA ALA A 116 6.89 -13.70 -5.92
C ALA A 116 5.79 -14.47 -5.19
N GLY A 117 4.72 -13.76 -4.79
CA GLY A 117 3.58 -14.35 -4.12
C GLY A 117 3.70 -14.49 -2.61
N ARG A 118 4.85 -14.25 -2.01
CA ARG A 118 5.03 -14.38 -0.55
C ARG A 118 4.21 -13.34 0.22
N GLY A 119 4.23 -12.10 -0.23
CA GLY A 119 3.43 -11.03 0.39
C GLY A 119 1.94 -11.31 0.23
N VAL A 120 1.53 -11.76 -0.95
CA VAL A 120 0.14 -12.13 -1.24
C VAL A 120 -0.30 -13.25 -0.29
N LYS A 121 0.49 -14.33 -0.17
CA LYS A 121 0.16 -15.45 0.69
C LYS A 121 0.04 -15.02 2.15
N MET A 122 0.98 -14.22 2.63
CA MET A 122 0.98 -13.70 3.99
C MET A 122 -0.31 -12.93 4.30
N MET A 123 -0.72 -12.05 3.39
CA MET A 123 -1.94 -11.28 3.56
C MET A 123 -3.19 -12.15 3.47
N GLN A 124 -3.24 -13.12 2.55
CA GLN A 124 -4.38 -14.04 2.42
C GLN A 124 -4.56 -14.89 3.67
N GLU A 125 -3.48 -15.39 4.26
CA GLU A 125 -3.53 -16.18 5.49
C GLU A 125 -4.03 -15.36 6.68
N ALA A 126 -3.87 -14.04 6.63
CA ALA A 126 -4.38 -13.12 7.67
C ALA A 126 -5.80 -12.61 7.37
N GLY A 127 -6.44 -13.07 6.30
CA GLY A 127 -7.82 -12.71 5.97
C GLY A 127 -7.97 -11.50 5.04
N VAL A 128 -6.90 -10.99 4.46
CA VAL A 128 -6.95 -9.90 3.47
C VAL A 128 -7.35 -10.47 2.11
N GLU A 129 -8.25 -9.81 1.42
CA GLU A 129 -8.68 -10.22 0.09
C GLU A 129 -7.91 -9.55 -1.05
#